data_5303e160edddb6fbd5863d08ef0ade2a
#
_entry.id   5303e160edddb6fbd5863d08ef0ade2a
#
_cell.length_a   1.000
_cell.length_b   1.000
_cell.length_c   1.000
_cell.angle_alpha   90.00
_cell.angle_beta   90.00
_cell.angle_gamma   90.00
#
_symmetry.space_group_name_H-M   'P 1'
#
loop_
_entity.id
_entity.type
_entity.pdbx_description
1 polymer ?
#
loop_
_entity_poly.entity_id
_entity_poly.type
_entity_poly.pdbx_seq_one_letter_code
_entity_poly.pdbx_strand_id
1 'polypeptide(L)'
;MSVDTARVAGWRSDIAYYLEQLKQRHYVFRNRPLPPGLIQAASRVSQNVPVYSDQRMLAEFEYLASFAGDGHTYMLPFGASRVPAQMLPLRMYLFTDGLYVIDAFEGYEKWIGARVIRIGDTPAETVIDRMRPALSVDNRLGYLWVAPPLLSFRGMIEKFADGIDNGDVAMVLRPRGIKNVRVKIPTVAAPPLRGIPKLPPSKFADAPPAPVYLSNVAENFWLRDLANGVLYFQFNQVMDSPRETIASFAKRFGDHVEETKPTAIIVDVRHNNGGNLSLLPPLMAAFREYEAANPGGQIYVLMGRNTFSAAEFFLGVMDAQTKAIFAGEPSSSRPNFVGEESQVVLPWSGAMGSISDQYHETIPGDRREWIQPEIAYQLSSTDYFGNRDPLLQKVLTAIARKTRSKAKA
;
A
#
# COMPACT_ATOMS: atom_id res chain seq x y z
N MET A 1 31.25 -15.78 -22.31
CA MET A 1 31.29 -14.34 -21.99
C MET A 1 32.15 -14.14 -20.78
N SER A 2 33.13 -13.23 -20.82
CA SER A 2 33.95 -12.90 -19.62
C SER A 2 33.05 -12.28 -18.57
N VAL A 3 33.18 -12.72 -17.32
CA VAL A 3 32.45 -12.14 -16.17
C VAL A 3 32.97 -10.72 -15.98
N ASP A 4 32.08 -9.72 -15.97
CA ASP A 4 32.44 -8.35 -15.61
C ASP A 4 32.78 -8.30 -14.11
N THR A 5 34.10 -8.32 -13.84
CA THR A 5 34.62 -8.38 -12.47
C THR A 5 34.31 -7.11 -11.67
N ALA A 6 34.23 -5.93 -12.32
CA ALA A 6 33.90 -4.66 -11.67
C ALA A 6 32.42 -4.64 -11.22
N ARG A 7 31.52 -5.11 -12.09
CA ARG A 7 30.11 -5.28 -11.75
C ARG A 7 29.91 -6.24 -10.57
N VAL A 8 30.60 -7.39 -10.61
CA VAL A 8 30.50 -8.41 -9.54
C VAL A 8 31.01 -7.86 -8.21
N ALA A 9 32.15 -7.17 -8.23
CA ALA A 9 32.69 -6.53 -7.02
C ALA A 9 31.75 -5.45 -6.48
N GLY A 10 31.16 -4.65 -7.36
CA GLY A 10 30.21 -3.58 -6.99
C GLY A 10 28.97 -4.11 -6.28
N TRP A 11 28.27 -5.09 -6.86
CA TRP A 11 27.10 -5.70 -6.21
C TRP A 11 27.44 -6.38 -4.88
N ARG A 12 28.60 -7.03 -4.77
CA ARG A 12 29.06 -7.64 -3.51
C ARG A 12 29.35 -6.58 -2.44
N SER A 13 29.91 -5.45 -2.84
CA SER A 13 30.12 -4.30 -1.95
C SER A 13 28.79 -3.76 -1.43
N ASP A 14 27.79 -3.61 -2.31
CA ASP A 14 26.45 -3.16 -1.92
C ASP A 14 25.78 -4.11 -0.94
N ILE A 15 25.91 -5.44 -1.14
CA ILE A 15 25.38 -6.43 -0.19
C ILE A 15 26.02 -6.26 1.19
N ALA A 16 27.34 -6.16 1.25
CA ALA A 16 28.06 -5.99 2.51
C ALA A 16 27.64 -4.68 3.21
N TYR A 17 27.59 -3.58 2.47
CA TYR A 17 27.13 -2.29 2.96
C TYR A 17 25.69 -2.34 3.51
N TYR A 18 24.77 -2.97 2.78
CA TYR A 18 23.38 -3.08 3.22
C TYR A 18 23.24 -3.85 4.54
N LEU A 19 23.95 -4.98 4.67
CA LEU A 19 23.96 -5.74 5.93
C LEU A 19 24.50 -4.91 7.10
N GLU A 20 25.53 -4.12 6.85
CA GLU A 20 26.09 -3.21 7.87
C GLU A 20 25.07 -2.14 8.25
N GLN A 21 24.40 -1.50 7.29
CA GLN A 21 23.36 -0.50 7.54
C GLN A 21 22.18 -1.09 8.33
N LEU A 22 21.71 -2.28 7.99
CA LEU A 22 20.68 -2.99 8.76
C LEU A 22 21.15 -3.23 10.22
N LYS A 23 22.38 -3.69 10.40
CA LYS A 23 22.93 -3.94 11.73
C LYS A 23 23.06 -2.68 12.58
N GLN A 24 23.43 -1.56 11.97
CA GLN A 24 23.67 -0.30 12.69
C GLN A 24 22.39 0.47 12.98
N ARG A 25 21.41 0.46 12.08
CA ARG A 25 20.29 1.39 12.08
C ARG A 25 18.95 0.76 12.43
N HIS A 26 18.69 -0.48 11.98
CA HIS A 26 17.38 -1.08 12.16
C HIS A 26 17.03 -1.24 13.65
N TYR A 27 15.84 -0.83 14.05
CA TYR A 27 15.38 -0.80 15.45
C TYR A 27 15.67 -2.11 16.22
N VAL A 28 15.37 -3.26 15.60
CA VAL A 28 15.58 -4.57 16.22
C VAL A 28 17.03 -5.01 16.11
N PHE A 29 17.67 -4.85 14.95
CA PHE A 29 18.98 -5.44 14.67
C PHE A 29 20.14 -4.67 15.29
N ARG A 30 19.99 -3.36 15.55
CA ARG A 30 21.05 -2.58 16.23
C ARG A 30 21.41 -3.15 17.62
N ASN A 31 20.45 -3.83 18.26
CA ASN A 31 20.63 -4.43 19.59
C ASN A 31 20.66 -5.97 19.58
N ARG A 32 20.57 -6.61 18.41
CA ARG A 32 20.56 -8.07 18.25
C ARG A 32 21.41 -8.48 17.04
N PRO A 33 21.97 -9.69 16.98
CA PRO A 33 22.62 -10.16 15.76
C PRO A 33 21.62 -10.20 14.59
N LEU A 34 22.13 -10.03 13.37
CA LEU A 34 21.34 -10.25 12.18
C LEU A 34 20.84 -11.71 12.12
N PRO A 35 19.61 -11.96 11.63
CA PRO A 35 19.06 -13.31 11.54
C PRO A 35 19.98 -14.24 10.71
N PRO A 36 20.26 -15.48 11.15
CA PRO A 36 21.06 -16.43 10.37
C PRO A 36 20.53 -16.65 8.96
N GLY A 37 19.21 -16.63 8.76
CA GLY A 37 18.56 -16.72 7.45
C GLY A 37 18.91 -15.56 6.51
N LEU A 38 19.03 -14.33 7.03
CA LEU A 38 19.47 -13.17 6.26
C LEU A 38 20.93 -13.33 5.80
N ILE A 39 21.82 -13.77 6.69
CA ILE A 39 23.24 -13.99 6.34
C ILE A 39 23.37 -15.07 5.27
N GLN A 40 22.61 -16.18 5.39
CA GLN A 40 22.59 -17.23 4.38
C GLN A 40 22.01 -16.73 3.04
N ALA A 41 20.94 -15.95 3.07
CA ALA A 41 20.35 -15.35 1.87
C ALA A 41 21.35 -14.41 1.17
N ALA A 42 21.99 -13.52 1.92
CA ALA A 42 23.01 -12.61 1.39
C ALA A 42 24.22 -13.36 0.78
N SER A 43 24.66 -14.45 1.42
CA SER A 43 25.71 -15.32 0.86
C SER A 43 25.28 -15.94 -0.47
N ARG A 44 24.05 -16.50 -0.55
CA ARG A 44 23.52 -17.06 -1.80
C ARG A 44 23.41 -16.00 -2.91
N VAL A 45 22.91 -14.82 -2.58
CA VAL A 45 22.82 -13.70 -3.54
C VAL A 45 24.22 -13.33 -4.04
N SER A 46 25.18 -13.15 -3.14
CA SER A 46 26.58 -12.82 -3.46
C SER A 46 27.24 -13.86 -4.39
N GLN A 47 26.97 -15.14 -4.18
CA GLN A 47 27.47 -16.24 -5.05
C GLN A 47 26.87 -16.17 -6.43
N ASN A 48 25.62 -15.76 -6.57
CA ASN A 48 24.87 -15.72 -7.81
C ASN A 48 24.99 -14.39 -8.59
N VAL A 49 25.67 -13.37 -8.03
CA VAL A 49 25.92 -12.09 -8.75
C VAL A 49 26.44 -12.28 -10.18
N PRO A 50 27.38 -13.23 -10.47
CA PRO A 50 27.89 -13.42 -11.85
C PRO A 50 26.81 -13.83 -12.87
N VAL A 51 25.72 -14.47 -12.42
CA VAL A 51 24.67 -15.03 -13.31
C VAL A 51 23.36 -14.27 -13.26
N TYR A 52 23.12 -13.48 -12.19
CA TYR A 52 21.92 -12.65 -12.09
C TYR A 52 22.03 -11.39 -12.95
N SER A 53 20.93 -10.99 -13.59
CA SER A 53 20.82 -9.68 -14.24
C SER A 53 20.86 -8.56 -13.20
N ASP A 54 21.15 -7.32 -13.63
CA ASP A 54 21.06 -6.17 -12.73
C ASP A 54 19.63 -5.94 -12.26
N GLN A 55 18.63 -6.20 -13.10
CA GLN A 55 17.23 -6.13 -12.70
C GLN A 55 16.91 -7.16 -11.60
N ARG A 56 17.41 -8.38 -11.74
CA ARG A 56 17.26 -9.42 -10.72
C ARG A 56 17.95 -9.02 -9.41
N MET A 57 19.12 -8.39 -9.46
CA MET A 57 19.81 -7.92 -8.25
C MET A 57 18.97 -6.91 -7.47
N LEU A 58 18.26 -5.98 -8.12
CA LEU A 58 17.35 -5.06 -7.44
C LEU A 58 16.26 -5.82 -6.65
N ALA A 59 15.68 -6.88 -7.22
CA ALA A 59 14.69 -7.71 -6.53
C ALA A 59 15.28 -8.56 -5.39
N GLU A 60 16.57 -8.91 -5.49
CA GLU A 60 17.25 -9.62 -4.40
C GLU A 60 17.48 -8.72 -3.18
N PHE A 61 17.68 -7.42 -3.35
CA PHE A 61 17.77 -6.48 -2.22
C PHE A 61 16.42 -6.34 -1.48
N GLU A 62 15.28 -6.32 -2.19
CA GLU A 62 13.98 -6.36 -1.53
C GLU A 62 13.79 -7.67 -0.74
N TYR A 63 14.24 -8.80 -1.30
CA TYR A 63 14.24 -10.06 -0.57
C TYR A 63 15.15 -10.02 0.69
N LEU A 64 16.30 -9.36 0.64
CA LEU A 64 17.15 -9.19 1.84
C LEU A 64 16.46 -8.29 2.87
N ALA A 65 15.73 -7.25 2.43
CA ALA A 65 14.96 -6.37 3.29
C ALA A 65 13.84 -7.13 4.03
N SER A 66 13.21 -8.13 3.39
CA SER A 66 12.08 -8.86 3.97
C SER A 66 12.39 -9.56 5.30
N PHE A 67 13.67 -9.81 5.60
CA PHE A 67 14.08 -10.39 6.88
C PHE A 67 13.94 -9.44 8.08
N ALA A 68 13.69 -8.14 7.83
CA ALA A 68 13.33 -7.19 8.88
C ALA A 68 11.96 -7.47 9.47
N GLY A 69 11.01 -7.92 8.64
CA GLY A 69 9.65 -8.30 9.05
C GLY A 69 8.77 -7.11 9.44
N ASP A 70 9.04 -5.93 8.89
CA ASP A 70 8.26 -4.71 9.03
C ASP A 70 8.03 -4.04 7.66
N GLY A 71 7.00 -3.21 7.57
CA GLY A 71 6.61 -2.58 6.30
C GLY A 71 7.41 -1.32 5.92
N HIS A 72 8.28 -0.82 6.81
CA HIS A 72 9.06 0.41 6.59
C HIS A 72 10.53 0.13 6.24
N THR A 73 11.00 -1.12 6.37
CA THR A 73 12.31 -1.55 5.90
C THR A 73 12.16 -2.20 4.52
N TYR A 74 12.57 -1.52 3.46
CA TYR A 74 12.41 -2.00 2.08
C TYR A 74 13.55 -1.52 1.19
N MET A 75 13.76 -2.20 0.06
CA MET A 75 14.65 -1.78 -1.02
C MET A 75 13.85 -1.67 -2.30
N LEU A 76 13.59 -0.43 -2.73
CA LEU A 76 12.78 -0.19 -3.93
C LEU A 76 13.53 -0.63 -5.19
N PRO A 77 12.88 -1.36 -6.09
CA PRO A 77 13.50 -1.76 -7.36
C PRO A 77 13.61 -0.61 -8.37
N PHE A 78 13.41 0.63 -7.94
CA PHE A 78 13.49 1.85 -8.74
C PHE A 78 14.41 2.86 -8.03
N GLY A 79 14.93 3.82 -8.80
CA GLY A 79 15.75 4.91 -8.25
C GLY A 79 17.26 4.64 -8.24
N ALA A 80 17.73 3.50 -8.74
CA ALA A 80 19.16 3.22 -8.89
C ALA A 80 19.78 4.09 -9.99
N SER A 81 20.81 4.87 -9.66
CA SER A 81 21.46 5.76 -10.62
C SER A 81 22.25 5.02 -11.70
N ARG A 82 22.88 3.89 -11.35
CA ARG A 82 23.68 3.06 -12.26
C ARG A 82 22.85 2.01 -12.98
N VAL A 83 21.80 1.52 -12.35
CA VAL A 83 20.93 0.47 -12.87
C VAL A 83 19.50 0.99 -12.92
N PRO A 84 19.08 1.62 -14.04
CA PRO A 84 17.70 2.05 -14.21
C PRO A 84 16.75 0.85 -14.14
N ALA A 85 15.79 0.89 -13.24
CA ALA A 85 14.80 -0.16 -13.13
C ALA A 85 13.93 -0.23 -14.40
N GLN A 86 13.63 -1.46 -14.84
CA GLN A 86 12.74 -1.75 -15.95
C GLN A 86 11.42 -2.30 -15.42
N MET A 87 10.30 -1.88 -16.01
CA MET A 87 8.98 -2.35 -15.62
C MET A 87 8.05 -2.57 -16.79
N LEU A 88 7.05 -3.42 -16.61
CA LEU A 88 5.91 -3.50 -17.53
C LEU A 88 5.19 -2.15 -17.58
N PRO A 89 4.73 -1.67 -18.74
CA PRO A 89 3.93 -0.48 -18.87
C PRO A 89 2.46 -0.70 -18.43
N LEU A 90 2.28 -1.57 -17.44
CA LEU A 90 0.99 -1.99 -16.89
C LEU A 90 1.01 -1.84 -15.37
N ARG A 91 -0.03 -1.24 -14.83
CA ARG A 91 -0.27 -1.19 -13.40
C ARG A 91 -1.32 -2.22 -13.01
N MET A 92 -0.98 -3.08 -12.07
CA MET A 92 -1.81 -4.19 -11.65
C MET A 92 -2.38 -3.99 -10.23
N TYR A 93 -3.51 -4.62 -9.97
CA TYR A 93 -4.13 -4.69 -8.64
C TYR A 93 -4.73 -6.08 -8.42
N LEU A 94 -4.60 -6.59 -7.20
CA LEU A 94 -5.14 -7.89 -6.81
C LEU A 94 -6.50 -7.70 -6.13
N PHE A 95 -7.57 -8.02 -6.86
CA PHE A 95 -8.93 -8.05 -6.33
C PHE A 95 -9.25 -9.42 -5.70
N THR A 96 -10.42 -9.56 -5.09
CA THR A 96 -10.87 -10.84 -4.53
C THR A 96 -10.97 -11.96 -5.57
N ASP A 97 -11.15 -11.60 -6.84
CA ASP A 97 -11.37 -12.50 -7.98
C ASP A 97 -10.18 -12.58 -8.94
N GLY A 98 -9.03 -12.02 -8.57
CA GLY A 98 -7.76 -12.19 -9.28
C GLY A 98 -6.96 -10.93 -9.52
N LEU A 99 -5.85 -11.08 -10.27
CA LEU A 99 -4.95 -9.99 -10.65
C LEU A 99 -5.44 -9.33 -11.94
N TYR A 100 -5.61 -8.01 -11.92
CA TYR A 100 -6.10 -7.26 -13.08
C TYR A 100 -5.22 -6.05 -13.38
N VAL A 101 -5.18 -5.66 -14.65
CA VAL A 101 -4.60 -4.39 -15.10
C VAL A 101 -5.60 -3.28 -14.81
N ILE A 102 -5.22 -2.31 -13.96
CA ILE A 102 -6.08 -1.19 -13.55
C ILE A 102 -5.71 0.12 -14.24
N ASP A 103 -4.48 0.22 -14.73
CA ASP A 103 -3.95 1.37 -15.44
C ASP A 103 -2.80 0.93 -16.36
N ALA A 104 -2.45 1.76 -17.35
CA ALA A 104 -1.40 1.46 -18.31
C ALA A 104 -0.74 2.74 -18.83
N PHE A 105 0.50 2.64 -19.29
CA PHE A 105 1.18 3.73 -19.98
C PHE A 105 0.59 3.90 -21.40
N GLU A 106 0.88 5.04 -22.00
CA GLU A 106 0.43 5.38 -23.37
C GLU A 106 0.75 4.24 -24.37
N GLY A 107 -0.26 3.86 -25.16
CA GLY A 107 -0.21 2.78 -26.12
C GLY A 107 -0.53 1.38 -25.58
N TYR A 108 -0.72 1.25 -24.27
CA TYR A 108 -1.06 -0.03 -23.61
C TYR A 108 -2.45 -0.03 -22.96
N GLU A 109 -3.25 1.03 -23.12
CA GLU A 109 -4.56 1.24 -22.48
C GLU A 109 -5.58 0.17 -22.84
N LYS A 110 -5.44 -0.48 -23.99
CA LYS A 110 -6.27 -1.60 -24.42
C LYS A 110 -6.26 -2.80 -23.45
N TRP A 111 -5.27 -2.86 -22.56
CA TRP A 111 -5.16 -3.91 -21.57
C TRP A 111 -5.82 -3.56 -20.23
N ILE A 112 -6.27 -2.32 -20.03
CA ILE A 112 -7.00 -1.93 -18.81
C ILE A 112 -8.27 -2.79 -18.70
N GLY A 113 -8.48 -3.37 -17.51
CA GLY A 113 -9.56 -4.31 -17.25
C GLY A 113 -9.25 -5.76 -17.59
N ALA A 114 -8.11 -6.05 -18.20
CA ALA A 114 -7.74 -7.43 -18.47
C ALA A 114 -7.31 -8.15 -17.17
N ARG A 115 -7.81 -9.37 -16.96
CA ARG A 115 -7.28 -10.27 -15.93
C ARG A 115 -5.95 -10.83 -16.40
N VAL A 116 -4.96 -10.81 -15.53
CA VAL A 116 -3.65 -11.45 -15.77
C VAL A 116 -3.76 -12.92 -15.41
N ILE A 117 -3.59 -13.79 -16.38
CA ILE A 117 -3.74 -15.25 -16.20
C ILE A 117 -2.36 -15.91 -16.00
N ARG A 118 -1.35 -15.50 -16.77
CA ARG A 118 0.02 -16.02 -16.68
C ARG A 118 1.04 -14.92 -16.94
N ILE A 119 2.20 -15.07 -16.33
CA ILE A 119 3.41 -14.29 -16.60
C ILE A 119 4.51 -15.33 -16.90
N GLY A 120 5.13 -15.25 -18.06
CA GLY A 120 5.95 -16.33 -18.56
C GLY A 120 5.17 -17.65 -18.59
N ASP A 121 5.78 -18.69 -18.04
CA ASP A 121 5.18 -20.02 -17.92
C ASP A 121 4.46 -20.25 -16.58
N THR A 122 4.36 -19.22 -15.72
CA THR A 122 3.81 -19.33 -14.38
C THR A 122 2.41 -18.71 -14.30
N PRO A 123 1.40 -19.37 -13.68
CA PRO A 123 0.11 -18.73 -13.36
C PRO A 123 0.33 -17.48 -12.51
N ALA A 124 -0.40 -16.39 -12.79
CA ALA A 124 -0.22 -15.12 -12.11
C ALA A 124 -0.41 -15.21 -10.59
N GLU A 125 -1.38 -16.00 -10.12
CA GLU A 125 -1.62 -16.24 -8.70
C GLU A 125 -0.43 -16.94 -8.03
N THR A 126 0.21 -17.91 -8.72
CA THR A 126 1.43 -18.58 -8.25
C THR A 126 2.60 -17.60 -8.16
N VAL A 127 2.75 -16.68 -9.13
CA VAL A 127 3.80 -15.65 -9.07
C VAL A 127 3.61 -14.79 -7.84
N ILE A 128 2.38 -14.30 -7.62
CA ILE A 128 2.02 -13.53 -6.43
C ILE A 128 2.35 -14.32 -5.15
N ASP A 129 1.95 -15.59 -5.04
CA ASP A 129 2.22 -16.40 -3.85
C ASP A 129 3.73 -16.62 -3.60
N ARG A 130 4.53 -16.80 -4.66
CA ARG A 130 5.99 -16.92 -4.56
C ARG A 130 6.66 -15.64 -4.05
N MET A 131 6.05 -14.46 -4.26
CA MET A 131 6.58 -13.19 -3.76
C MET A 131 6.41 -13.03 -2.24
N ARG A 132 5.45 -13.71 -1.62
CA ARG A 132 5.08 -13.50 -0.21
C ARG A 132 6.26 -13.52 0.77
N PRO A 133 7.16 -14.52 0.76
CA PRO A 133 8.28 -14.57 1.69
C PRO A 133 9.41 -13.58 1.36
N ALA A 134 9.28 -12.82 0.29
CA ALA A 134 10.34 -11.96 -0.23
C ALA A 134 9.97 -10.47 -0.22
N LEU A 135 8.88 -10.10 0.43
CA LEU A 135 8.46 -8.71 0.59
C LEU A 135 8.48 -8.33 2.07
N SER A 136 9.03 -7.17 2.36
CA SER A 136 9.04 -6.61 3.72
C SER A 136 7.69 -5.97 4.02
N VAL A 137 6.95 -6.57 4.96
CA VAL A 137 5.59 -6.15 5.32
C VAL A 137 5.28 -6.50 6.77
N ASP A 138 4.39 -5.74 7.41
CA ASP A 138 3.95 -6.01 8.78
C ASP A 138 2.98 -7.21 8.86
N ASN A 139 2.14 -7.36 7.83
CA ASN A 139 1.08 -8.38 7.82
C ASN A 139 0.67 -8.77 6.38
N ARG A 140 -0.32 -9.69 6.29
CA ARG A 140 -0.84 -10.17 5.01
C ARG A 140 -1.43 -9.05 4.13
N LEU A 141 -2.02 -8.01 4.70
CA LEU A 141 -2.66 -6.94 3.93
C LEU A 141 -1.59 -6.05 3.28
N GLY A 142 -0.47 -5.79 3.97
CA GLY A 142 0.70 -5.13 3.39
C GLY A 142 1.21 -5.87 2.16
N TYR A 143 1.30 -7.22 2.25
CA TYR A 143 1.64 -8.04 1.10
C TYR A 143 0.66 -7.86 -0.07
N LEU A 144 -0.66 -7.91 0.17
CA LEU A 144 -1.67 -7.73 -0.87
C LEU A 144 -1.65 -6.32 -1.49
N TRP A 145 -1.16 -5.33 -0.74
CA TRP A 145 -0.98 -3.96 -1.21
C TRP A 145 0.25 -3.81 -2.10
N VAL A 146 1.42 -4.30 -1.67
CA VAL A 146 2.69 -4.01 -2.34
C VAL A 146 3.05 -5.00 -3.45
N ALA A 147 2.62 -6.27 -3.39
CA ALA A 147 3.00 -7.29 -4.36
C ALA A 147 2.54 -6.97 -5.80
N PRO A 148 1.28 -6.54 -6.07
CA PRO A 148 0.85 -6.28 -7.45
C PRO A 148 1.63 -5.16 -8.15
N PRO A 149 1.89 -3.97 -7.55
CA PRO A 149 2.72 -2.95 -8.19
C PRO A 149 4.18 -3.38 -8.32
N LEU A 150 4.75 -4.08 -7.33
CA LEU A 150 6.13 -4.56 -7.42
C LEU A 150 6.30 -5.63 -8.50
N LEU A 151 5.27 -6.43 -8.77
CA LEU A 151 5.28 -7.43 -9.86
C LEU A 151 5.41 -6.78 -11.25
N SER A 152 5.15 -5.49 -11.41
CA SER A 152 5.41 -4.80 -12.68
C SER A 152 6.91 -4.67 -12.98
N PHE A 153 7.79 -4.73 -11.97
CA PHE A 153 9.24 -4.58 -12.17
C PHE A 153 9.86 -5.85 -12.73
N ARG A 154 10.72 -5.66 -13.73
CA ARG A 154 11.43 -6.75 -14.44
C ARG A 154 12.14 -7.71 -13.49
N GLY A 155 12.83 -7.20 -12.49
CA GLY A 155 13.56 -8.02 -11.54
C GLY A 155 12.67 -8.94 -10.71
N MET A 156 11.47 -8.47 -10.34
CA MET A 156 10.48 -9.30 -9.65
C MET A 156 9.93 -10.39 -10.55
N ILE A 157 9.68 -10.08 -11.82
CA ILE A 157 9.24 -11.07 -12.82
C ILE A 157 10.32 -12.14 -12.99
N GLU A 158 11.58 -11.76 -13.18
CA GLU A 158 12.72 -12.69 -13.31
C GLU A 158 12.94 -13.56 -12.06
N LYS A 159 12.57 -13.05 -10.90
CA LYS A 159 12.71 -13.77 -9.63
C LYS A 159 11.62 -14.80 -9.40
N PHE A 160 10.39 -14.52 -9.78
CA PHE A 160 9.23 -15.29 -9.32
C PHE A 160 8.44 -16.00 -10.44
N ALA A 161 8.67 -15.65 -11.71
CA ALA A 161 8.07 -16.32 -12.85
C ALA A 161 9.10 -17.18 -13.62
N ASP A 162 8.65 -18.31 -14.14
CA ASP A 162 9.43 -19.19 -14.99
C ASP A 162 9.26 -18.80 -16.47
N GLY A 163 10.19 -19.21 -17.34
CA GLY A 163 10.11 -18.95 -18.78
C GLY A 163 10.33 -17.49 -19.17
N ILE A 164 11.10 -16.74 -18.37
CA ILE A 164 11.45 -15.35 -18.65
C ILE A 164 12.82 -15.32 -19.31
N ASP A 165 12.85 -14.86 -20.55
CA ASP A 165 14.08 -14.59 -21.31
C ASP A 165 14.48 -13.10 -21.23
N ASN A 166 15.55 -12.70 -21.94
CA ASN A 166 16.00 -11.29 -21.94
C ASN A 166 15.16 -10.38 -22.85
N GLY A 167 14.13 -10.90 -23.48
CA GLY A 167 13.23 -10.15 -24.36
C GLY A 167 12.01 -9.58 -23.65
N ASP A 168 10.97 -9.38 -24.47
CA ASP A 168 9.65 -8.95 -23.98
C ASP A 168 9.04 -10.01 -23.07
N VAL A 169 8.31 -9.57 -22.05
CA VAL A 169 7.64 -10.47 -21.11
C VAL A 169 6.43 -11.13 -21.79
N ALA A 170 6.48 -12.44 -21.92
CA ALA A 170 5.34 -13.23 -22.39
C ALA A 170 4.25 -13.23 -21.30
N MET A 171 3.01 -12.91 -21.67
CA MET A 171 1.87 -12.91 -20.77
C MET A 171 0.64 -13.55 -21.41
N VAL A 172 -0.23 -14.09 -20.59
CA VAL A 172 -1.60 -14.47 -20.99
C VAL A 172 -2.55 -13.54 -20.27
N LEU A 173 -3.23 -12.70 -21.02
CA LEU A 173 -4.23 -11.76 -20.54
C LEU A 173 -5.63 -12.20 -20.97
N ARG A 174 -6.64 -11.89 -20.15
CA ARG A 174 -8.06 -12.07 -20.49
C ARG A 174 -8.75 -10.70 -20.43
N PRO A 175 -8.87 -9.98 -21.56
CA PRO A 175 -9.63 -8.75 -21.64
C PRO A 175 -11.12 -8.99 -21.35
N ARG A 176 -11.84 -7.92 -20.96
CA ARG A 176 -13.28 -7.97 -20.67
C ARG A 176 -14.06 -8.50 -21.87
N GLY A 177 -14.86 -9.55 -21.68
CA GLY A 177 -15.70 -10.16 -22.73
C GLY A 177 -14.94 -10.94 -23.80
N ILE A 178 -13.61 -11.14 -23.65
CA ILE A 178 -12.78 -11.80 -24.66
C ILE A 178 -12.10 -13.04 -24.03
N LYS A 179 -11.76 -14.03 -24.87
CA LYS A 179 -10.97 -15.20 -24.47
C LYS A 179 -9.53 -14.81 -24.14
N ASN A 180 -8.80 -15.74 -23.53
CA ASN A 180 -7.38 -15.56 -23.23
C ASN A 180 -6.58 -15.21 -24.50
N VAL A 181 -5.73 -14.19 -24.41
CA VAL A 181 -4.83 -13.73 -25.47
C VAL A 181 -3.40 -13.87 -24.98
N ARG A 182 -2.55 -14.49 -25.79
CA ARG A 182 -1.09 -14.50 -25.55
C ARG A 182 -0.49 -13.25 -26.16
N VAL A 183 0.34 -12.54 -25.35
CA VAL A 183 0.99 -11.29 -25.77
C VAL A 183 2.43 -11.27 -25.29
N LYS A 184 3.27 -10.52 -25.99
CA LYS A 184 4.60 -10.14 -25.52
C LYS A 184 4.59 -8.64 -25.24
N ILE A 185 4.96 -8.25 -24.05
CA ILE A 185 4.94 -6.86 -23.58
C ILE A 185 6.36 -6.44 -23.25
N PRO A 186 6.92 -5.41 -23.93
CA PRO A 186 8.24 -4.90 -23.61
C PRO A 186 8.24 -4.27 -22.21
N THR A 187 9.39 -4.30 -21.55
CA THR A 187 9.61 -3.46 -20.38
C THR A 187 10.14 -2.10 -20.80
N VAL A 188 9.77 -1.09 -20.04
CA VAL A 188 10.21 0.29 -20.23
C VAL A 188 10.95 0.78 -18.99
N ALA A 189 11.72 1.86 -19.11
CA ALA A 189 12.34 2.47 -17.96
C ALA A 189 11.27 2.91 -16.94
N ALA A 190 11.44 2.54 -15.69
CA ALA A 190 10.51 2.96 -14.64
C ALA A 190 10.58 4.48 -14.46
N PRO A 191 9.43 5.19 -14.41
CA PRO A 191 9.40 6.60 -14.07
C PRO A 191 9.86 6.81 -12.63
N PRO A 192 10.27 8.02 -12.25
CA PRO A 192 10.52 8.35 -10.85
C PRO A 192 9.25 8.14 -10.02
N LEU A 193 9.23 7.09 -9.20
CA LEU A 193 8.12 6.80 -8.29
C LEU A 193 8.46 7.33 -6.89
N ARG A 194 7.48 7.98 -6.26
CA ARG A 194 7.57 8.48 -4.88
C ARG A 194 6.71 7.64 -3.91
N GLY A 195 6.55 6.35 -4.21
CA GLY A 195 5.71 5.43 -3.46
C GLY A 195 4.70 4.69 -4.34
N ILE A 196 3.86 3.88 -3.72
CA ILE A 196 2.79 3.15 -4.42
C ILE A 196 1.64 4.11 -4.73
N PRO A 197 1.29 4.32 -6.01
CA PRO A 197 0.22 5.23 -6.37
C PRO A 197 -1.14 4.79 -5.82
N LYS A 198 -1.99 5.74 -5.45
CA LYS A 198 -3.37 5.47 -4.99
C LYS A 198 -4.20 4.84 -6.12
N LEU A 199 -5.21 4.06 -5.75
CA LEU A 199 -6.13 3.45 -6.72
C LEU A 199 -6.86 4.55 -7.52
N PRO A 200 -6.76 4.58 -8.86
CA PRO A 200 -7.47 5.55 -9.67
C PRO A 200 -8.94 5.14 -9.85
N PRO A 201 -9.84 6.05 -10.27
CA PRO A 201 -11.17 5.65 -10.74
C PRO A 201 -11.07 4.79 -12.01
N SER A 202 -12.08 3.94 -12.24
CA SER A 202 -12.17 3.16 -13.47
C SER A 202 -12.22 4.07 -14.69
N LYS A 203 -11.46 3.69 -15.72
CA LYS A 203 -11.40 4.42 -17.02
C LYS A 203 -12.38 3.86 -18.06
N PHE A 204 -13.28 2.95 -17.70
CA PHE A 204 -14.25 2.43 -18.64
C PHE A 204 -15.30 3.49 -18.99
N ALA A 205 -15.51 3.69 -20.29
CA ALA A 205 -16.46 4.70 -20.79
C ALA A 205 -17.93 4.41 -20.40
N ASP A 206 -18.26 3.14 -20.17
CA ASP A 206 -19.57 2.68 -19.73
C ASP A 206 -19.72 2.60 -18.19
N ALA A 207 -18.69 2.97 -17.44
CA ALA A 207 -18.76 3.02 -15.98
C ALA A 207 -19.52 4.27 -15.50
N PRO A 208 -20.30 4.17 -14.41
CA PRO A 208 -20.87 5.34 -13.75
C PRO A 208 -19.79 6.36 -13.32
N PRO A 209 -20.16 7.58 -12.93
CA PRO A 209 -19.24 8.51 -12.31
C PRO A 209 -18.47 7.87 -11.14
N ALA A 210 -17.25 8.31 -10.91
CA ALA A 210 -16.40 7.79 -9.84
C ALA A 210 -17.13 7.87 -8.48
N PRO A 211 -17.08 6.81 -7.66
CA PRO A 211 -17.63 6.85 -6.32
C PRO A 211 -16.87 7.86 -5.44
N VAL A 212 -17.48 8.26 -4.32
CA VAL A 212 -17.00 9.35 -3.47
C VAL A 212 -15.51 9.17 -3.12
N TYR A 213 -15.10 7.99 -2.71
CA TYR A 213 -13.71 7.73 -2.28
C TYR A 213 -12.67 7.82 -3.41
N LEU A 214 -13.08 7.73 -4.68
CA LEU A 214 -12.20 7.88 -5.85
C LEU A 214 -12.30 9.27 -6.50
N SER A 215 -13.18 10.16 -6.02
CA SER A 215 -13.47 11.43 -6.70
C SER A 215 -12.34 12.46 -6.58
N ASN A 216 -11.66 12.54 -5.43
CA ASN A 216 -10.62 13.54 -5.13
C ASN A 216 -9.39 12.87 -4.46
N VAL A 217 -8.85 11.84 -5.09
CA VAL A 217 -7.72 11.06 -4.53
C VAL A 217 -6.42 11.85 -4.40
N ALA A 218 -6.28 12.95 -5.12
CA ALA A 218 -5.11 13.83 -5.07
C ALA A 218 -5.12 14.78 -3.87
N GLU A 219 -6.30 15.10 -3.32
CA GLU A 219 -6.40 15.97 -2.13
C GLU A 219 -6.05 15.17 -0.88
N ASN A 220 -5.29 15.76 0.05
CA ASN A 220 -4.87 15.10 1.29
C ASN A 220 -6.05 14.85 2.23
N PHE A 221 -6.99 15.79 2.29
CA PHE A 221 -8.19 15.70 3.12
C PHE A 221 -9.30 16.65 2.61
N TRP A 222 -10.54 16.23 2.76
CA TRP A 222 -11.71 17.04 2.40
C TRP A 222 -13.00 16.50 3.05
N LEU A 223 -14.04 17.35 3.13
CA LEU A 223 -15.35 17.06 3.71
C LEU A 223 -16.45 17.08 2.64
N ARG A 224 -17.49 16.29 2.88
CA ARG A 224 -18.73 16.30 2.09
C ARG A 224 -19.91 15.92 2.97
N ASP A 225 -20.96 16.75 2.98
CA ASP A 225 -22.23 16.35 3.56
C ASP A 225 -22.92 15.34 2.63
N LEU A 226 -23.33 14.23 3.21
CA LEU A 226 -24.14 13.21 2.58
C LEU A 226 -25.60 13.35 3.05
N ALA A 227 -26.52 12.64 2.39
CA ALA A 227 -27.92 12.63 2.80
C ALA A 227 -28.10 12.13 4.26
N ASN A 228 -29.21 12.52 4.89
CA ASN A 228 -29.62 12.07 6.23
C ASN A 228 -28.66 12.48 7.38
N GLY A 229 -28.04 13.64 7.26
CA GLY A 229 -27.17 14.18 8.31
C GLY A 229 -25.88 13.36 8.55
N VAL A 230 -25.33 12.77 7.51
CA VAL A 230 -24.05 12.07 7.56
C VAL A 230 -22.95 12.98 7.01
N LEU A 231 -21.92 13.22 7.79
CA LEU A 231 -20.71 13.92 7.35
C LEU A 231 -19.67 12.90 6.88
N TYR A 232 -19.19 13.03 5.65
CA TYR A 232 -18.11 12.22 5.09
C TYR A 232 -16.81 13.02 5.08
N PHE A 233 -15.79 12.46 5.70
CA PHE A 233 -14.44 12.98 5.73
C PHE A 233 -13.50 12.01 5.01
N GLN A 234 -12.98 12.43 3.85
CA GLN A 234 -11.91 11.71 3.15
C GLN A 234 -10.56 12.17 3.68
N PHE A 235 -9.77 11.24 4.20
CA PHE A 235 -8.43 11.50 4.73
C PHE A 235 -7.41 10.63 3.99
N ASN A 236 -6.82 11.19 2.93
CA ASN A 236 -5.97 10.46 1.99
C ASN A 236 -4.48 10.47 2.35
N GLN A 237 -4.02 11.39 3.21
CA GLN A 237 -2.63 11.54 3.57
C GLN A 237 -2.48 12.32 4.87
N VAL A 238 -1.59 11.85 5.77
CA VAL A 238 -1.25 12.59 7.00
C VAL A 238 -0.17 13.63 6.68
N MET A 239 -0.56 14.66 5.97
CA MET A 239 0.33 15.72 5.49
C MET A 239 -0.46 16.99 5.24
N ASP A 240 0.11 18.13 5.63
CA ASP A 240 -0.46 19.44 5.29
C ASP A 240 -0.59 19.59 3.77
N SER A 241 -1.69 20.20 3.32
CA SER A 241 -1.86 20.56 1.92
C SER A 241 -1.23 21.94 1.64
N PRO A 242 -0.95 22.28 0.38
CA PRO A 242 -0.46 23.62 0.05
C PRO A 242 -1.43 24.77 0.42
N ARG A 243 -2.72 24.45 0.65
CA ARG A 243 -3.77 25.44 0.94
C ARG A 243 -4.19 25.46 2.40
N GLU A 244 -4.01 24.36 3.13
CA GLU A 244 -4.56 24.21 4.47
C GLU A 244 -3.71 23.19 5.26
N THR A 245 -3.38 23.54 6.53
CA THR A 245 -2.75 22.61 7.46
C THR A 245 -3.79 21.65 8.06
N ILE A 246 -3.35 20.47 8.53
CA ILE A 246 -4.25 19.55 9.27
C ILE A 246 -4.82 20.23 10.52
N ALA A 247 -4.06 21.10 11.18
CA ALA A 247 -4.55 21.84 12.35
C ALA A 247 -5.68 22.81 11.98
N SER A 248 -5.54 23.57 10.88
CA SER A 248 -6.61 24.46 10.39
C SER A 248 -7.82 23.68 9.91
N PHE A 249 -7.58 22.57 9.24
CA PHE A 249 -8.64 21.66 8.81
C PHE A 249 -9.40 21.06 10.00
N ALA A 250 -8.71 20.64 11.07
CA ALA A 250 -9.34 20.10 12.27
C ALA A 250 -10.27 21.13 12.93
N LYS A 251 -9.84 22.41 12.97
CA LYS A 251 -10.71 23.49 13.44
C LYS A 251 -11.94 23.64 12.56
N ARG A 252 -11.77 23.74 11.24
CA ARG A 252 -12.88 23.87 10.29
C ARG A 252 -13.82 22.65 10.33
N PHE A 253 -13.28 21.46 10.54
CA PHE A 253 -14.07 20.25 10.76
C PHE A 253 -14.92 20.37 12.03
N GLY A 254 -14.34 20.82 13.14
CA GLY A 254 -15.06 21.05 14.40
C GLY A 254 -16.17 22.10 14.24
N ASP A 255 -15.85 23.25 13.63
CA ASP A 255 -16.83 24.33 13.37
C ASP A 255 -18.00 23.79 12.49
N HIS A 256 -17.71 23.00 11.44
CA HIS A 256 -18.73 22.40 10.58
C HIS A 256 -19.61 21.37 11.30
N VAL A 257 -19.00 20.56 12.18
CA VAL A 257 -19.73 19.58 13.02
C VAL A 257 -20.66 20.31 14.00
N GLU A 258 -20.21 21.40 14.60
CA GLU A 258 -21.03 22.21 15.54
C GLU A 258 -22.22 22.86 14.82
N GLU A 259 -22.02 23.37 13.61
CA GLU A 259 -23.05 23.98 12.78
C GLU A 259 -24.08 22.95 12.28
N THR A 260 -23.62 21.84 11.69
CA THR A 260 -24.51 20.89 10.98
C THR A 260 -25.05 19.77 11.87
N LYS A 261 -24.43 19.54 13.04
CA LYS A 261 -24.77 18.49 14.03
C LYS A 261 -25.04 17.12 13.38
N PRO A 262 -24.04 16.57 12.67
CA PRO A 262 -24.23 15.32 11.95
C PRO A 262 -24.57 14.18 12.92
N THR A 263 -25.52 13.32 12.51
CA THR A 263 -25.88 12.10 13.26
C THR A 263 -24.82 11.02 13.20
N ALA A 264 -23.98 11.06 12.16
CA ALA A 264 -22.84 10.16 11.99
C ALA A 264 -21.73 10.86 11.19
N ILE A 265 -20.48 10.50 11.52
CA ILE A 265 -19.29 10.86 10.75
C ILE A 265 -18.71 9.58 10.15
N ILE A 266 -18.41 9.62 8.87
CA ILE A 266 -17.65 8.59 8.16
C ILE A 266 -16.27 9.14 7.85
N VAL A 267 -15.22 8.53 8.39
CA VAL A 267 -13.81 8.87 8.08
C VAL A 267 -13.28 7.81 7.12
N ASP A 268 -12.90 8.20 5.92
CA ASP A 268 -12.39 7.27 4.93
C ASP A 268 -10.87 7.40 4.77
N VAL A 269 -10.15 6.43 5.29
CA VAL A 269 -8.68 6.34 5.23
C VAL A 269 -8.19 5.26 4.27
N ARG A 270 -9.05 4.74 3.39
CA ARG A 270 -8.70 3.67 2.43
C ARG A 270 -7.53 4.01 1.50
N HIS A 271 -7.21 5.28 1.30
CA HIS A 271 -6.08 5.76 0.48
C HIS A 271 -4.93 6.30 1.30
N ASN A 272 -5.01 6.26 2.63
CA ASN A 272 -4.03 6.89 3.50
C ASN A 272 -2.88 5.93 3.84
N ASN A 273 -1.75 6.10 3.19
CA ASN A 273 -0.54 5.34 3.48
C ASN A 273 0.39 6.03 4.50
N GLY A 274 -0.14 6.98 5.29
CA GLY A 274 0.60 7.60 6.38
C GLY A 274 1.07 9.02 6.10
N GLY A 275 2.21 9.37 6.63
CA GLY A 275 2.83 10.70 6.59
C GLY A 275 3.37 11.10 7.95
N ASN A 276 3.20 12.36 8.36
CA ASN A 276 3.74 12.88 9.62
C ASN A 276 2.73 12.74 10.76
N LEU A 277 2.92 11.77 11.63
CA LEU A 277 2.04 11.50 12.78
C LEU A 277 1.94 12.68 13.78
N SER A 278 2.94 13.57 13.84
CA SER A 278 2.90 14.75 14.74
C SER A 278 1.82 15.77 14.37
N LEU A 279 1.22 15.65 13.18
CA LEU A 279 0.11 16.51 12.73
C LEU A 279 -1.27 16.03 13.19
N LEU A 280 -1.39 14.82 13.75
CA LEU A 280 -2.67 14.21 14.13
C LEU A 280 -3.36 14.76 15.38
N PRO A 281 -2.66 15.25 16.42
CA PRO A 281 -3.29 15.61 17.70
C PRO A 281 -4.51 16.56 17.60
N PRO A 282 -4.50 17.63 16.79
CA PRO A 282 -5.68 18.52 16.64
C PRO A 282 -6.89 17.78 16.07
N LEU A 283 -6.69 16.92 15.08
CA LEU A 283 -7.76 16.14 14.47
C LEU A 283 -8.33 15.11 15.44
N MET A 284 -7.46 14.45 16.21
CA MET A 284 -7.88 13.48 17.23
C MET A 284 -8.68 14.14 18.36
N ALA A 285 -8.34 15.39 18.73
CA ALA A 285 -9.12 16.16 19.69
C ALA A 285 -10.54 16.42 19.16
N ALA A 286 -10.67 16.84 17.90
CA ALA A 286 -11.98 17.13 17.30
C ALA A 286 -12.92 15.90 17.27
N PHE A 287 -12.39 14.69 17.05
CA PHE A 287 -13.20 13.45 17.12
C PHE A 287 -13.67 13.14 18.54
N ARG A 288 -12.81 13.32 19.55
CA ARG A 288 -13.20 13.14 20.96
C ARG A 288 -14.27 14.16 21.40
N GLU A 289 -14.11 15.41 20.98
CA GLU A 289 -15.07 16.48 21.22
C GLU A 289 -16.43 16.18 20.60
N TYR A 290 -16.44 15.72 19.33
CA TYR A 290 -17.67 15.26 18.68
C TYR A 290 -18.37 14.15 19.48
N GLU A 291 -17.64 13.12 19.90
CA GLU A 291 -18.21 11.98 20.63
C GLU A 291 -18.73 12.41 22.02
N ALA A 292 -18.02 13.30 22.71
CA ALA A 292 -18.44 13.85 24.01
C ALA A 292 -19.70 14.72 23.89
N ALA A 293 -19.77 15.57 22.86
CA ALA A 293 -20.91 16.45 22.61
C ALA A 293 -22.13 15.71 22.06
N ASN A 294 -21.94 14.54 21.44
CA ASN A 294 -22.98 13.76 20.76
C ASN A 294 -23.03 12.31 21.25
N PRO A 295 -23.54 12.02 22.47
CA PRO A 295 -23.58 10.64 23.02
C PRO A 295 -24.35 9.66 22.15
N GLY A 296 -25.19 10.16 21.26
CA GLY A 296 -25.92 9.38 20.26
C GLY A 296 -25.28 9.34 18.90
N GLY A 297 -24.27 10.14 18.63
CA GLY A 297 -23.52 10.20 17.38
C GLY A 297 -22.74 8.92 17.12
N GLN A 298 -22.36 8.73 15.88
CA GLN A 298 -21.61 7.55 15.46
C GLN A 298 -20.41 7.97 14.63
N ILE A 299 -19.28 7.31 14.84
CA ILE A 299 -18.09 7.45 14.01
C ILE A 299 -17.87 6.10 13.31
N TYR A 300 -17.73 6.11 12.00
CA TYR A 300 -17.32 4.99 11.19
C TYR A 300 -15.98 5.29 10.53
N VAL A 301 -15.05 4.35 10.61
CA VAL A 301 -13.74 4.49 9.97
C VAL A 301 -13.63 3.45 8.85
N LEU A 302 -13.60 3.92 7.60
CA LEU A 302 -13.41 3.07 6.43
C LEU A 302 -11.92 2.92 6.17
N MET A 303 -11.43 1.71 6.29
CA MET A 303 -10.01 1.38 6.14
C MET A 303 -9.78 0.26 5.12
N GLY A 304 -8.54 0.04 4.73
CA GLY A 304 -8.18 -1.01 3.80
C GLY A 304 -6.69 -1.26 3.75
N ARG A 305 -6.28 -2.16 2.87
CA ARG A 305 -4.87 -2.58 2.73
C ARG A 305 -3.88 -1.45 2.40
N ASN A 306 -4.35 -0.30 1.96
CA ASN A 306 -3.52 0.89 1.71
C ASN A 306 -3.42 1.82 2.94
N THR A 307 -4.12 1.49 4.04
CA THR A 307 -3.99 2.23 5.30
C THR A 307 -2.75 1.74 6.02
N PHE A 308 -1.77 2.65 6.22
CA PHE A 308 -0.43 2.30 6.65
C PHE A 308 0.24 3.42 7.48
N SER A 309 1.25 3.11 8.30
CA SER A 309 2.13 4.07 8.97
C SER A 309 1.37 5.07 9.87
N ALA A 310 1.52 6.38 9.69
CA ALA A 310 0.82 7.39 10.49
C ALA A 310 -0.72 7.25 10.40
N ALA A 311 -1.27 6.65 9.34
CA ALA A 311 -2.69 6.32 9.29
C ALA A 311 -3.03 5.11 10.18
N GLU A 312 -2.13 4.15 10.36
CA GLU A 312 -2.31 3.09 11.37
C GLU A 312 -2.27 3.65 12.79
N PHE A 313 -1.35 4.59 13.06
CA PHE A 313 -1.34 5.31 14.34
C PHE A 313 -2.69 6.01 14.58
N PHE A 314 -3.25 6.67 13.56
CA PHE A 314 -4.60 7.23 13.63
C PHE A 314 -5.65 6.16 13.98
N LEU A 315 -5.65 5.00 13.30
CA LEU A 315 -6.58 3.90 13.59
C LEU A 315 -6.43 3.43 15.04
N GLY A 316 -5.19 3.25 15.52
CA GLY A 316 -4.92 2.80 16.89
C GLY A 316 -5.44 3.79 17.94
N VAL A 317 -5.29 5.10 17.71
CA VAL A 317 -5.84 6.12 18.61
C VAL A 317 -7.37 6.12 18.57
N MET A 318 -7.99 5.99 17.38
CA MET A 318 -9.44 5.88 17.25
C MET A 318 -9.99 4.66 17.98
N ASP A 319 -9.32 3.50 17.87
CA ASP A 319 -9.69 2.25 18.54
C ASP A 319 -9.57 2.36 20.08
N ALA A 320 -8.50 3.00 20.58
CA ALA A 320 -8.24 3.11 22.00
C ALA A 320 -9.06 4.21 22.69
N GLN A 321 -9.43 5.28 21.99
CA GLN A 321 -9.95 6.51 22.62
C GLN A 321 -11.36 6.90 22.18
N THR A 322 -11.98 6.17 21.24
CA THR A 322 -13.34 6.44 20.76
C THR A 322 -14.17 5.16 20.69
N LYS A 323 -15.45 5.30 20.35
CA LYS A 323 -16.36 4.18 20.04
C LYS A 323 -16.53 4.01 18.53
N ALA A 324 -15.49 4.32 17.77
CA ALA A 324 -15.52 4.22 16.32
C ALA A 324 -15.74 2.78 15.86
N ILE A 325 -16.55 2.61 14.82
CA ILE A 325 -16.85 1.33 14.17
C ILE A 325 -15.98 1.22 12.92
N PHE A 326 -15.13 0.22 12.87
CA PHE A 326 -14.23 0.02 11.74
C PHE A 326 -14.90 -0.79 10.62
N ALA A 327 -14.68 -0.39 9.37
CA ALA A 327 -15.30 -1.02 8.22
C ALA A 327 -14.31 -1.14 7.04
N GLY A 328 -14.36 -2.26 6.31
CA GLY A 328 -13.55 -2.50 5.12
C GLY A 328 -12.66 -3.72 5.20
N GLU A 329 -11.46 -3.63 4.63
CA GLU A 329 -10.36 -4.60 4.86
C GLU A 329 -9.54 -4.15 6.08
N PRO A 330 -8.88 -5.06 6.79
CA PRO A 330 -7.85 -4.68 7.74
C PRO A 330 -6.75 -3.82 7.09
N SER A 331 -6.08 -3.02 7.89
CA SER A 331 -4.93 -2.19 7.49
C SER A 331 -3.68 -3.01 7.17
N SER A 332 -2.70 -2.41 6.54
CA SER A 332 -1.43 -3.07 6.19
C SER A 332 -0.33 -2.94 7.24
N SER A 333 -0.59 -2.24 8.34
CA SER A 333 0.29 -2.20 9.51
C SER A 333 -0.31 -2.92 10.72
N ARG A 334 0.51 -3.07 11.76
CA ARG A 334 0.07 -3.46 13.10
C ARG A 334 -0.27 -2.21 13.92
N PRO A 335 -1.15 -2.28 14.93
CA PRO A 335 -1.40 -1.14 15.84
C PRO A 335 -0.13 -0.60 16.51
N ASN A 336 0.80 -1.50 16.83
CA ASN A 336 2.15 -1.17 17.27
C ASN A 336 3.15 -1.70 16.25
N PHE A 337 3.99 -0.85 15.69
CA PHE A 337 4.85 -1.19 14.56
C PHE A 337 6.25 -0.58 14.65
N VAL A 338 7.20 -1.17 13.95
CA VAL A 338 8.52 -0.57 13.70
C VAL A 338 8.38 0.32 12.47
N GLY A 339 8.71 1.59 12.61
CA GLY A 339 8.51 2.63 11.59
C GLY A 339 9.64 3.64 11.56
N GLU A 340 9.35 4.82 11.03
CA GLU A 340 10.27 5.88 10.62
C GLU A 340 11.26 5.41 9.53
N GLU A 341 11.38 6.21 8.50
CA GLU A 341 12.13 5.84 7.31
C GLU A 341 13.48 6.55 7.26
N SER A 342 14.52 5.84 7.66
CA SER A 342 15.89 6.27 7.47
C SER A 342 16.40 5.83 6.11
N GLN A 343 16.51 6.76 5.15
CA GLN A 343 16.93 6.47 3.78
C GLN A 343 18.30 5.76 3.74
N VAL A 344 18.40 4.71 2.92
CA VAL A 344 19.64 4.04 2.55
C VAL A 344 19.84 4.11 1.05
N VAL A 345 21.08 4.45 0.61
CA VAL A 345 21.48 4.45 -0.79
C VAL A 345 22.70 3.56 -0.94
N LEU A 346 22.62 2.57 -1.82
CA LEU A 346 23.71 1.64 -2.05
C LEU A 346 24.84 2.32 -2.84
N PRO A 347 26.10 2.22 -2.39
CA PRO A 347 27.17 3.08 -2.91
C PRO A 347 27.56 2.78 -4.36
N TRP A 348 27.45 1.53 -4.81
CA TRP A 348 27.82 1.16 -6.17
C TRP A 348 26.64 1.28 -7.15
N SER A 349 25.50 0.66 -6.86
CA SER A 349 24.33 0.65 -7.76
C SER A 349 23.55 1.95 -7.70
N GLY A 350 23.56 2.65 -6.58
CA GLY A 350 22.68 3.78 -6.30
C GLY A 350 21.24 3.38 -5.99
N ALA A 351 20.98 2.06 -5.80
CA ALA A 351 19.66 1.59 -5.39
C ALA A 351 19.28 2.18 -4.04
N MET A 352 18.03 2.58 -3.90
CA MET A 352 17.51 3.27 -2.72
C MET A 352 16.50 2.43 -1.97
N GLY A 353 16.46 2.62 -0.66
CA GLY A 353 15.48 2.01 0.22
C GLY A 353 15.37 2.76 1.54
N SER A 354 14.74 2.12 2.50
CA SER A 354 14.57 2.60 3.85
C SER A 354 14.93 1.52 4.87
N ILE A 355 15.34 1.95 6.04
CA ILE A 355 15.57 1.10 7.21
C ILE A 355 14.83 1.74 8.38
N SER A 356 13.94 0.98 9.00
CA SER A 356 13.13 1.42 10.15
C SER A 356 13.95 1.50 11.41
N ASP A 357 13.95 2.65 12.09
CA ASP A 357 14.80 2.89 13.26
C ASP A 357 14.04 3.17 14.56
N GLN A 358 12.71 3.26 14.53
CA GLN A 358 11.87 3.54 15.70
C GLN A 358 10.75 2.52 15.88
N TYR A 359 10.29 2.36 17.12
CA TYR A 359 9.08 1.58 17.45
C TYR A 359 7.98 2.51 17.93
N HIS A 360 6.82 2.38 17.33
CA HIS A 360 5.62 3.13 17.68
C HIS A 360 4.69 2.22 18.48
N GLU A 361 4.46 2.58 19.73
CA GLU A 361 3.51 1.92 20.62
C GLU A 361 2.28 2.82 20.80
N THR A 362 1.27 2.62 19.95
CA THR A 362 0.01 3.40 19.99
C THR A 362 -0.92 2.88 21.08
N ILE A 363 -0.98 1.57 21.24
CA ILE A 363 -1.80 0.89 22.25
C ILE A 363 -0.86 0.03 23.10
N PRO A 364 -0.64 0.37 24.39
CA PRO A 364 0.34 -0.34 25.22
C PRO A 364 0.12 -1.85 25.23
N GLY A 365 1.16 -2.59 24.83
CA GLY A 365 1.17 -4.06 24.84
C GLY A 365 0.32 -4.74 23.76
N ASP A 366 -0.28 -4.01 22.82
CA ASP A 366 -1.07 -4.59 21.74
C ASP A 366 -0.17 -5.40 20.78
N ARG A 367 -0.60 -6.63 20.47
CA ARG A 367 0.11 -7.57 19.58
C ARG A 367 -0.74 -8.02 18.40
N ARG A 368 -1.89 -7.38 18.16
CA ARG A 368 -2.74 -7.68 17.00
C ARG A 368 -1.96 -7.46 15.71
N GLU A 369 -2.27 -8.27 14.72
CA GLU A 369 -1.69 -8.09 13.37
C GLU A 369 -2.33 -6.91 12.63
N TRP A 370 -3.56 -6.54 12.99
CA TRP A 370 -4.34 -5.42 12.45
C TRP A 370 -5.50 -5.08 13.39
N ILE A 371 -6.14 -3.95 13.18
CA ILE A 371 -7.44 -3.63 13.76
C ILE A 371 -8.52 -4.33 12.95
N GLN A 372 -9.33 -5.15 13.61
CA GLN A 372 -10.37 -5.97 12.95
C GLN A 372 -11.57 -5.10 12.56
N PRO A 373 -11.99 -5.05 11.28
CA PRO A 373 -13.22 -4.37 10.91
C PRO A 373 -14.46 -5.15 11.36
N GLU A 374 -15.42 -4.43 11.94
CA GLU A 374 -16.73 -4.97 12.32
C GLU A 374 -17.64 -5.14 11.09
N ILE A 375 -17.48 -4.27 10.09
CA ILE A 375 -18.19 -4.36 8.80
C ILE A 375 -17.17 -4.75 7.73
N ALA A 376 -16.91 -6.03 7.58
CA ALA A 376 -15.94 -6.52 6.62
C ALA A 376 -16.40 -6.38 5.17
N TYR A 377 -15.47 -5.94 4.31
CA TYR A 377 -15.66 -5.87 2.86
C TYR A 377 -14.32 -5.88 2.14
N GLN A 378 -14.23 -6.63 1.05
CA GLN A 378 -13.06 -6.66 0.17
C GLN A 378 -13.49 -6.30 -1.26
N LEU A 379 -12.67 -5.49 -1.95
CA LEU A 379 -12.98 -4.97 -3.27
C LEU A 379 -12.86 -6.07 -4.34
N SER A 380 -13.95 -6.26 -5.13
CA SER A 380 -13.93 -7.11 -6.33
C SER A 380 -13.60 -6.31 -7.58
N SER A 381 -13.11 -6.99 -8.63
CA SER A 381 -12.88 -6.35 -9.93
C SER A 381 -14.18 -5.77 -10.50
N THR A 382 -15.29 -6.46 -10.31
CA THR A 382 -16.60 -6.03 -10.80
C THR A 382 -17.07 -4.74 -10.12
N ASP A 383 -16.82 -4.57 -8.81
CA ASP A 383 -17.18 -3.34 -8.11
C ASP A 383 -16.28 -2.19 -8.52
N TYR A 384 -14.97 -2.44 -8.60
CA TYR A 384 -14.01 -1.41 -9.01
C TYR A 384 -14.28 -0.91 -10.44
N PHE A 385 -14.32 -1.82 -11.42
CA PHE A 385 -14.55 -1.44 -12.81
C PHE A 385 -15.95 -0.90 -13.08
N GLY A 386 -16.92 -1.21 -12.22
CA GLY A 386 -18.25 -0.62 -12.23
C GLY A 386 -18.37 0.69 -11.47
N ASN A 387 -17.26 1.27 -10.96
CA ASN A 387 -17.26 2.48 -10.13
C ASN A 387 -18.28 2.41 -8.99
N ARG A 388 -18.37 1.26 -8.31
CA ARG A 388 -19.27 1.04 -7.18
C ARG A 388 -18.51 1.11 -5.85
N ASP A 389 -19.20 1.53 -4.79
CA ASP A 389 -18.71 1.50 -3.42
C ASP A 389 -19.67 0.74 -2.49
N PRO A 390 -19.67 -0.61 -2.52
CA PRO A 390 -20.53 -1.38 -1.64
C PRO A 390 -20.18 -1.23 -0.15
N LEU A 391 -18.95 -0.88 0.18
CA LEU A 391 -18.56 -0.63 1.57
C LEU A 391 -19.29 0.59 2.13
N LEU A 392 -19.24 1.73 1.43
CA LEU A 392 -19.98 2.94 1.83
C LEU A 392 -21.48 2.65 1.96
N GLN A 393 -22.06 1.89 1.02
CA GLN A 393 -23.49 1.52 1.07
C GLN A 393 -23.84 0.65 2.31
N LYS A 394 -22.97 -0.30 2.67
CA LYS A 394 -23.13 -1.09 3.90
C LYS A 394 -23.12 -0.21 5.15
N VAL A 395 -22.19 0.74 5.23
CA VAL A 395 -22.07 1.66 6.37
C VAL A 395 -23.30 2.60 6.43
N LEU A 396 -23.71 3.20 5.33
CA LEU A 396 -24.91 4.04 5.29
C LEU A 396 -26.17 3.25 5.70
N THR A 397 -26.26 1.98 5.32
CA THR A 397 -27.35 1.09 5.74
C THR A 397 -27.32 0.83 7.26
N ALA A 398 -26.13 0.64 7.83
CA ALA A 398 -25.96 0.44 9.28
C ALA A 398 -26.37 1.70 10.05
N ILE A 399 -25.95 2.88 9.60
CA ILE A 399 -26.35 4.17 10.18
C ILE A 399 -27.88 4.31 10.18
N ALA A 400 -28.53 4.09 9.03
CA ALA A 400 -29.98 4.22 8.91
C ALA A 400 -30.76 3.25 9.81
N ARG A 401 -30.28 2.03 9.99
CA ARG A 401 -30.89 1.04 10.92
C ARG A 401 -30.81 1.52 12.37
N LYS A 402 -29.67 2.01 12.80
CA LYS A 402 -29.44 2.48 14.19
C LYS A 402 -30.26 3.73 14.49
N THR A 403 -30.41 4.67 13.53
CA THR A 403 -31.26 5.86 13.66
C THR A 403 -32.73 5.47 13.81
N ARG A 404 -33.23 4.52 13.02
CA ARG A 404 -34.62 4.04 13.14
C ARG A 404 -34.91 3.31 14.45
N SER A 405 -33.94 2.58 14.97
CA SER A 405 -34.07 1.89 16.27
C SER A 405 -34.20 2.88 17.42
N LYS A 406 -33.41 3.99 17.40
CA LYS A 406 -33.50 5.06 18.39
C LYS A 406 -34.80 5.86 18.33
N ALA A 407 -35.36 6.04 17.14
CA ALA A 407 -36.65 6.74 16.99
C ALA A 407 -37.85 5.92 17.48
N LYS A 408 -37.68 4.62 17.74
CA LYS A 408 -38.72 3.71 18.24
C LYS A 408 -38.60 3.40 19.74
N ALA A 409 -37.45 3.74 20.36
CA ALA A 409 -37.20 3.60 21.80
C ALA A 409 -37.46 4.94 22.52
#